data_af5472daddf50dd4782a1500950f038a
#
_entry.id   af5472daddf50dd4782a1500950f038a
#
_cell.length_a   1.000
_cell.length_b   1.000
_cell.length_c   1.000
_cell.angle_alpha   90.00
_cell.angle_beta   90.00
_cell.angle_gamma   90.00
#
_symmetry.space_group_name_H-M   'P 1'
#
loop_
_entity.id
_entity.type
_entity.pdbx_description
1 polymer ?
#
loop_
_entity_poly.entity_id
_entity_poly.type
_entity_poly.pdbx_seq_one_letter_code
_entity_poly.pdbx_strand_id
1 'polypeptide(L)'
;MTGVQTCALPIYRPASGPICSGLIAAAWEKATGKRHRFVWSQTSKEALVVTLTPDNSQPPVPKPRRQDWRDEEFPAPMGELVEEMWTDLRVDSSGDWSIMNERRMFLHRDLILRFEDYCLPYLEGIQQGRDDYSWSNSDPQREIWWTAAADSMRESFIQSNHHIFISKPEDWIQVARRHLSQHGLGALLSATSLDANGGIELKFRTAFHPALSGGVLLGCWERAYGRNGRLECDFSAQTVALRIRPSRAIAD
;
A
#
# COMPACT_ATOMS: atom_id res chain seq x y z
N MET A 1 -20.16 41.75 -7.27
CA MET A 1 -19.22 40.71 -7.76
C MET A 1 -18.42 40.26 -6.56
N THR A 2 -18.81 39.17 -5.91
CA THR A 2 -18.03 38.57 -4.83
C THR A 2 -16.89 37.81 -5.48
N GLY A 3 -15.69 38.36 -5.41
CA GLY A 3 -14.48 37.72 -5.95
C GLY A 3 -14.29 36.37 -5.28
N VAL A 4 -14.18 35.31 -6.08
CA VAL A 4 -13.82 33.98 -5.60
C VAL A 4 -12.38 34.08 -5.10
N GLN A 5 -12.22 34.02 -3.80
CA GLN A 5 -10.90 34.11 -3.18
C GLN A 5 -10.20 32.76 -3.34
N THR A 6 -9.30 32.68 -4.29
CA THR A 6 -8.43 31.52 -4.51
C THR A 6 -7.18 31.68 -3.65
N CYS A 7 -6.81 30.65 -2.92
CA CYS A 7 -5.58 30.60 -2.13
C CYS A 7 -4.58 29.67 -2.79
N ALA A 8 -3.34 30.11 -2.96
CA ALA A 8 -2.24 29.30 -3.47
C ALA A 8 -1.20 29.10 -2.37
N LEU A 9 -0.95 27.84 -1.99
CA LEU A 9 -0.05 27.47 -0.90
C LEU A 9 1.16 26.72 -1.45
N PRO A 10 2.36 27.28 -1.36
CA PRO A 10 3.58 26.57 -1.70
C PRO A 10 3.92 25.55 -0.61
N ILE A 11 4.33 24.35 -1.02
CA ILE A 11 4.83 23.31 -0.14
C ILE A 11 6.22 22.93 -0.63
N TYR A 12 7.17 22.98 0.29
CA TYR A 12 8.56 22.62 0.02
C TYR A 12 8.86 21.22 0.54
N ARG A 13 9.63 20.45 -0.25
CA ARG A 13 10.07 19.09 0.06
C ARG A 13 8.91 18.16 0.47
N PRO A 14 7.81 18.08 -0.31
CA PRO A 14 6.70 17.21 0.05
C PRO A 14 7.16 15.74 0.05
N ALA A 15 6.76 14.97 1.05
CA ALA A 15 7.02 13.53 1.09
C ALA A 15 6.23 12.80 -0.02
N SER A 16 5.02 13.25 -0.27
CA SER A 16 4.16 12.80 -1.39
C SER A 16 3.26 13.96 -1.80
N GLY A 17 3.34 14.37 -3.07
CA GLY A 17 2.53 15.48 -3.60
C GLY A 17 1.03 15.29 -3.36
N PRO A 18 0.42 14.16 -3.78
CA PRO A 18 -1.01 13.92 -3.59
C PRO A 18 -1.44 13.91 -2.11
N ILE A 19 -0.68 13.23 -1.25
CA ILE A 19 -1.00 13.11 0.18
C ILE A 19 -0.87 14.46 0.88
N CYS A 20 0.23 15.18 0.65
CA CYS A 20 0.42 16.52 1.23
C CYS A 20 -0.67 17.50 0.77
N SER A 21 -1.04 17.45 -0.50
CA SER A 21 -2.08 18.31 -1.05
C SER A 21 -3.45 18.03 -0.42
N GLY A 22 -3.81 16.77 -0.26
CA GLY A 22 -5.05 16.35 0.38
C GLY A 22 -5.10 16.75 1.86
N LEU A 23 -4.01 16.55 2.60
CA LEU A 23 -3.90 16.94 4.01
C LEU A 23 -4.06 18.46 4.20
N ILE A 24 -3.41 19.25 3.35
CA ILE A 24 -3.53 20.73 3.40
C ILE A 24 -4.93 21.18 3.03
N ALA A 25 -5.54 20.61 1.99
CA ALA A 25 -6.91 20.91 1.62
C ALA A 25 -7.88 20.62 2.77
N ALA A 26 -7.76 19.45 3.41
CA ALA A 26 -8.57 19.09 4.57
C ALA A 26 -8.35 20.01 5.77
N ALA A 27 -7.11 20.39 6.08
CA ALA A 27 -6.79 21.33 7.13
C ALA A 27 -7.38 22.73 6.85
N TRP A 28 -7.29 23.19 5.60
CA TRP A 28 -7.89 24.46 5.18
C TRP A 28 -9.42 24.46 5.30
N GLU A 29 -10.08 23.40 4.84
CA GLU A 29 -11.53 23.24 4.99
C GLU A 29 -11.94 23.24 6.46
N LYS A 30 -11.18 22.55 7.31
CA LYS A 30 -11.43 22.55 8.76
C LYS A 30 -11.29 23.93 9.37
N ALA A 31 -10.27 24.68 8.96
CA ALA A 31 -10.00 26.03 9.49
C ALA A 31 -11.04 27.06 9.00
N THR A 32 -11.47 26.96 7.75
CA THR A 32 -12.41 27.93 7.14
C THR A 32 -13.89 27.57 7.35
N GLY A 33 -14.19 26.33 7.73
CA GLY A 33 -15.55 25.80 7.81
C GLY A 33 -16.26 25.72 6.45
N LYS A 34 -15.49 25.82 5.36
CA LYS A 34 -16.01 25.81 3.99
C LYS A 34 -15.28 24.77 3.15
N ARG A 35 -16.05 24.13 2.27
CA ARG A 35 -15.48 23.22 1.32
C ARG A 35 -14.69 23.95 0.24
N HIS A 36 -13.59 23.30 -0.22
CA HIS A 36 -12.74 23.78 -1.30
C HIS A 36 -12.42 22.64 -2.26
N ARG A 37 -12.47 22.95 -3.55
CA ARG A 37 -11.81 22.15 -4.57
C ARG A 37 -10.34 22.50 -4.52
N PHE A 38 -9.47 21.51 -4.72
CA PHE A 38 -8.05 21.77 -4.82
C PHE A 38 -7.46 21.18 -6.09
N VAL A 39 -6.44 21.89 -6.59
CA VAL A 39 -5.57 21.43 -7.67
C VAL A 39 -4.15 21.62 -7.19
N TRP A 40 -3.28 20.71 -7.50
CA TRP A 40 -1.86 20.86 -7.19
C TRP A 40 -1.02 20.70 -8.45
N SER A 41 0.10 21.42 -8.49
CA SER A 41 1.09 21.36 -9.56
C SER A 41 2.49 21.31 -8.96
N GLN A 42 3.34 20.46 -9.50
CA GLN A 42 4.74 20.41 -9.10
C GLN A 42 5.50 21.50 -9.83
N THR A 43 6.11 22.42 -9.09
CA THR A 43 6.87 23.56 -9.63
C THR A 43 8.35 23.26 -9.74
N SER A 44 8.85 22.29 -8.94
CA SER A 44 10.24 21.78 -9.03
C SER A 44 10.30 20.38 -8.42
N LYS A 45 11.49 19.74 -8.43
CA LYS A 45 11.68 18.44 -7.73
C LYS A 45 11.36 18.52 -6.24
N GLU A 46 11.49 19.68 -5.62
CA GLU A 46 11.36 19.89 -4.19
C GLU A 46 10.21 20.83 -3.81
N ALA A 47 9.37 21.23 -4.76
CA ALA A 47 8.28 22.14 -4.46
C ALA A 47 7.02 21.84 -5.27
N LEU A 48 5.87 22.00 -4.63
CA LEU A 48 4.58 22.03 -5.28
C LEU A 48 3.74 23.21 -4.77
N VAL A 49 2.73 23.57 -5.55
CA VAL A 49 1.73 24.58 -5.18
C VAL A 49 0.37 23.92 -5.15
N VAL A 50 -0.35 24.09 -4.06
CA VAL A 50 -1.76 23.70 -3.92
C VAL A 50 -2.61 24.95 -4.08
N THR A 51 -3.51 24.93 -5.04
CA THR A 51 -4.49 26.00 -5.30
C THR A 51 -5.85 25.55 -4.77
N LEU A 52 -6.40 26.31 -3.86
CA LEU A 52 -7.68 26.05 -3.20
C LEU A 52 -8.73 27.04 -3.69
N THR A 53 -9.86 26.53 -4.15
CA THR A 53 -10.99 27.33 -4.63
C THR A 53 -12.26 26.91 -3.90
N PRO A 54 -13.02 27.87 -3.32
CA PRO A 54 -14.29 27.55 -2.68
C PRO A 54 -15.20 26.73 -3.61
N ASP A 55 -15.78 25.66 -3.10
CA ASP A 55 -16.66 24.77 -3.85
C ASP A 55 -17.95 24.52 -3.05
N ASN A 56 -19.10 24.85 -3.64
CA ASN A 56 -20.40 24.60 -3.02
C ASN A 56 -20.94 23.19 -3.33
N SER A 57 -20.28 22.43 -4.21
CA SER A 57 -20.64 21.05 -4.47
C SER A 57 -20.28 20.17 -3.27
N GLN A 58 -21.17 19.25 -2.92
CA GLN A 58 -20.82 18.20 -1.96
C GLN A 58 -20.45 16.97 -2.74
N PRO A 59 -19.26 16.35 -2.49
CA PRO A 59 -18.97 15.06 -3.08
C PRO A 59 -19.93 14.03 -2.50
N PRO A 60 -20.19 12.96 -3.22
CA PRO A 60 -20.84 11.81 -2.63
C PRO A 60 -20.03 11.39 -1.39
N VAL A 61 -20.68 11.34 -0.24
CA VAL A 61 -20.06 10.83 0.98
C VAL A 61 -20.03 9.32 0.86
N PRO A 62 -18.89 8.68 0.68
CA PRO A 62 -18.82 7.24 0.66
C PRO A 62 -19.31 6.73 2.02
N LYS A 63 -20.19 5.74 2.00
CA LYS A 63 -20.55 5.02 3.22
C LYS A 63 -19.33 4.17 3.59
N PRO A 64 -18.60 4.49 4.67
CA PRO A 64 -17.46 3.68 5.06
C PRO A 64 -17.94 2.27 5.35
N ARG A 65 -17.37 1.28 4.68
CA ARG A 65 -17.62 -0.11 4.95
C ARG A 65 -16.66 -0.54 6.04
N ARG A 66 -17.19 -1.09 7.12
CA ARG A 66 -16.38 -1.66 8.17
C ARG A 66 -15.67 -2.89 7.64
N GLN A 67 -14.36 -2.94 7.78
CA GLN A 67 -13.58 -4.12 7.43
C GLN A 67 -13.38 -4.95 8.68
N ASP A 68 -13.70 -6.25 8.62
CA ASP A 68 -13.69 -7.15 9.77
C ASP A 68 -12.31 -7.21 10.46
N TRP A 69 -11.24 -7.14 9.68
CA TRP A 69 -9.88 -7.16 10.18
C TRP A 69 -9.37 -5.81 10.74
N ARG A 70 -10.16 -4.73 10.69
CA ARG A 70 -9.83 -3.44 11.32
C ARG A 70 -9.92 -3.47 12.82
N ASP A 71 -10.86 -4.25 13.34
CA ASP A 71 -11.19 -4.31 14.75
C ASP A 71 -10.33 -5.30 15.52
N GLU A 72 -9.49 -6.06 14.82
CA GLU A 72 -8.59 -7.00 15.49
C GLU A 72 -7.41 -6.25 16.10
N GLU A 73 -7.18 -6.52 17.36
CA GLU A 73 -5.94 -6.15 18.02
C GLU A 73 -4.79 -6.82 17.26
N PHE A 74 -3.97 -6.02 16.59
CA PHE A 74 -2.74 -6.54 16.03
C PHE A 74 -1.94 -7.16 17.16
N PRO A 75 -1.40 -8.37 16.98
CA PRO A 75 -0.45 -8.89 17.93
C PRO A 75 0.66 -7.86 18.12
N ALA A 76 1.09 -7.69 19.36
CA ALA A 76 2.13 -6.73 19.70
C ALA A 76 3.29 -6.81 18.70
N PRO A 77 3.85 -5.67 18.27
CA PRO A 77 4.96 -5.65 17.34
C PRO A 77 6.07 -6.56 17.87
N MET A 78 6.66 -7.32 16.96
CA MET A 78 7.74 -8.24 17.32
C MET A 78 8.96 -7.42 17.71
N GLY A 79 9.37 -7.48 18.97
CA GLY A 79 10.38 -6.65 19.59
C GLY A 79 11.64 -6.49 18.74
N GLU A 80 12.25 -7.57 18.31
CA GLU A 80 13.53 -7.54 17.57
C GLU A 80 13.44 -6.83 16.19
N LEU A 81 12.35 -7.02 15.44
CA LEU A 81 12.22 -6.39 14.10
C LEU A 81 11.94 -4.89 14.17
N VAL A 82 11.27 -4.45 15.23
CA VAL A 82 10.98 -3.03 15.47
C VAL A 82 12.21 -2.30 15.96
N GLU A 83 13.01 -2.93 16.83
CA GLU A 83 14.24 -2.32 17.36
C GLU A 83 15.25 -1.99 16.27
N GLU A 84 15.52 -2.90 15.32
CA GLU A 84 16.45 -2.65 14.21
C GLU A 84 16.03 -1.43 13.37
N MET A 85 14.74 -1.32 13.01
CA MET A 85 14.25 -0.21 12.21
C MET A 85 14.40 1.13 12.93
N TRP A 86 14.07 1.17 14.22
CA TRP A 86 14.14 2.38 15.02
C TRP A 86 15.59 2.81 15.31
N THR A 87 16.52 1.86 15.39
CA THR A 87 17.94 2.15 15.59
C THR A 87 18.54 2.92 14.43
N ASP A 88 18.10 2.65 13.20
CA ASP A 88 18.60 3.31 11.99
C ASP A 88 17.83 4.57 11.61
N LEU A 89 16.71 4.85 12.29
CA LEU A 89 15.91 6.01 12.03
C LEU A 89 16.64 7.29 12.48
N ARG A 90 16.74 8.25 11.57
CA ARG A 90 17.33 9.58 11.83
C ARG A 90 16.28 10.64 11.54
N VAL A 91 16.32 11.69 12.32
CA VAL A 91 15.53 12.91 12.11
C VAL A 91 16.53 14.04 11.92
N ASP A 92 16.45 14.71 10.79
CA ASP A 92 17.32 15.86 10.53
C ASP A 92 16.76 17.16 11.15
N SER A 93 17.54 18.25 11.06
CA SER A 93 17.16 19.56 11.60
C SER A 93 15.93 20.18 10.90
N SER A 94 15.56 19.71 9.71
CA SER A 94 14.34 20.12 8.99
C SER A 94 13.12 19.30 9.40
N GLY A 95 13.28 18.26 10.22
CA GLY A 95 12.23 17.36 10.64
C GLY A 95 11.99 16.21 9.66
N ASP A 96 12.83 16.05 8.65
CA ASP A 96 12.75 14.90 7.75
C ASP A 96 13.24 13.62 8.42
N TRP A 97 12.54 12.55 8.17
CA TRP A 97 12.86 11.22 8.65
C TRP A 97 13.60 10.44 7.58
N SER A 98 14.66 9.76 7.95
CA SER A 98 15.46 8.93 7.03
C SER A 98 15.91 7.64 7.67
N ILE A 99 16.04 6.59 6.85
CA ILE A 99 16.67 5.31 7.20
C ILE A 99 17.71 5.04 6.11
N MET A 100 18.95 4.79 6.51
CA MET A 100 20.08 4.57 5.58
C MET A 100 20.23 5.69 4.52
N ASN A 101 20.04 6.94 4.93
CA ASN A 101 20.03 8.14 4.08
C ASN A 101 18.88 8.21 3.07
N GLU A 102 17.93 7.31 3.11
CA GLU A 102 16.71 7.40 2.33
C GLU A 102 15.61 8.05 3.14
N ARG A 103 15.02 9.11 2.57
CA ARG A 103 13.90 9.80 3.20
C ARG A 103 12.71 8.87 3.35
N ARG A 104 12.09 8.87 4.53
CA ARG A 104 10.94 8.02 4.88
C ARG A 104 9.75 8.87 5.29
N MET A 105 8.57 8.37 5.01
CA MET A 105 7.32 8.93 5.49
C MET A 105 6.54 7.83 6.20
N PHE A 106 6.11 8.12 7.44
CA PHE A 106 5.23 7.22 8.16
C PHE A 106 3.77 7.51 7.78
N LEU A 107 3.10 6.49 7.28
CA LEU A 107 1.67 6.54 6.99
C LEU A 107 0.91 5.77 8.06
N HIS A 108 -0.12 6.41 8.57
CA HIS A 108 -1.05 5.72 9.45
C HIS A 108 -1.83 4.69 8.63
N ARG A 109 -1.95 3.45 9.14
CA ARG A 109 -2.69 2.38 8.47
C ARG A 109 -4.11 2.79 8.12
N ASP A 110 -4.79 3.48 9.03
CA ASP A 110 -6.14 3.97 8.85
C ASP A 110 -6.30 4.89 7.62
N LEU A 111 -5.24 5.60 7.21
CA LEU A 111 -5.27 6.39 5.98
C LEU A 111 -5.50 5.51 4.74
N ILE A 112 -4.81 4.37 4.66
CA ILE A 112 -4.95 3.43 3.54
C ILE A 112 -6.33 2.77 3.57
N LEU A 113 -6.80 2.36 4.75
CA LEU A 113 -8.10 1.74 4.92
C LEU A 113 -9.26 2.68 4.55
N ARG A 114 -9.15 3.95 4.94
CA ARG A 114 -10.13 4.97 4.56
C ARG A 114 -10.07 5.30 3.08
N PHE A 115 -8.88 5.29 2.49
CA PHE A 115 -8.74 5.47 1.05
C PHE A 115 -9.41 4.33 0.28
N GLU A 116 -9.21 3.08 0.71
CA GLU A 116 -9.93 1.94 0.16
C GLU A 116 -11.45 2.15 0.25
N ASP A 117 -11.99 2.36 1.46
CA ASP A 117 -13.42 2.61 1.66
C ASP A 117 -13.96 3.75 0.79
N TYR A 118 -13.15 4.79 0.59
CA TYR A 118 -13.51 5.91 -0.26
C TYR A 118 -13.61 5.52 -1.73
N CYS A 119 -12.77 4.60 -2.19
CA CYS A 119 -12.73 4.14 -3.58
C CYS A 119 -13.86 3.16 -3.91
N LEU A 120 -14.27 2.30 -2.97
CA LEU A 120 -15.21 1.21 -3.24
C LEU A 120 -16.51 1.62 -3.95
N PRO A 121 -17.21 2.72 -3.58
CA PRO A 121 -18.42 3.14 -4.24
C PRO A 121 -18.26 3.49 -5.73
N TYR A 122 -17.05 3.88 -6.14
CA TYR A 122 -16.75 4.23 -7.53
C TYR A 122 -16.44 3.01 -8.41
N LEU A 123 -16.31 1.84 -7.79
CA LEU A 123 -16.04 0.57 -8.48
C LEU A 123 -17.30 -0.25 -8.73
N GLU A 124 -18.46 0.26 -8.35
CA GLU A 124 -19.75 -0.39 -8.60
C GLU A 124 -19.98 -0.54 -10.11
N GLY A 125 -20.31 -1.77 -10.55
CA GLY A 125 -20.52 -2.11 -11.95
C GLY A 125 -19.24 -2.29 -12.79
N ILE A 126 -18.07 -2.09 -12.22
CA ILE A 126 -16.79 -2.41 -12.88
C ILE A 126 -16.55 -3.91 -12.76
N GLN A 127 -16.09 -4.53 -13.85
CA GLN A 127 -15.67 -5.93 -13.84
C GLN A 127 -14.16 -6.03 -13.69
N GLN A 128 -13.70 -6.96 -12.87
CA GLN A 128 -12.29 -7.29 -12.79
C GLN A 128 -11.83 -7.96 -14.08
N GLY A 129 -10.83 -7.38 -14.71
CA GLY A 129 -10.26 -7.89 -15.96
C GLY A 129 -8.97 -8.73 -15.79
N ARG A 130 -8.67 -9.21 -14.58
CA ARG A 130 -7.42 -9.91 -14.25
C ARG A 130 -7.73 -11.25 -13.57
N ASP A 131 -7.29 -12.35 -14.21
CA ASP A 131 -7.49 -13.72 -13.73
C ASP A 131 -6.32 -14.23 -12.86
N ASP A 132 -5.27 -13.45 -12.75
CA ASP A 132 -4.03 -13.79 -12.01
C ASP A 132 -4.08 -13.38 -10.54
N TYR A 133 -5.19 -12.81 -10.08
CA TYR A 133 -5.46 -12.48 -8.68
C TYR A 133 -6.76 -13.12 -8.20
N SER A 134 -6.73 -13.68 -7.00
CA SER A 134 -7.91 -14.27 -6.35
C SER A 134 -7.92 -13.92 -4.87
N TRP A 135 -9.06 -13.45 -4.38
CA TRP A 135 -9.25 -12.97 -3.01
C TRP A 135 -10.42 -13.69 -2.36
N SER A 136 -10.14 -14.59 -1.40
CA SER A 136 -11.22 -15.24 -0.68
C SER A 136 -11.89 -14.29 0.32
N ASN A 137 -13.18 -14.48 0.53
CA ASN A 137 -13.99 -13.71 1.50
C ASN A 137 -14.05 -12.20 1.27
N SER A 138 -13.91 -11.73 0.03
CA SER A 138 -14.04 -10.32 -0.35
C SER A 138 -15.30 -10.05 -1.14
N ASP A 139 -15.79 -8.82 -1.11
CA ASP A 139 -16.85 -8.36 -2.01
C ASP A 139 -16.27 -7.93 -3.38
N PRO A 140 -17.07 -7.93 -4.46
CA PRO A 140 -16.57 -7.66 -5.80
C PRO A 140 -15.85 -6.32 -5.97
N GLN A 141 -16.30 -5.25 -5.31
CA GLN A 141 -15.63 -3.94 -5.40
C GLN A 141 -14.28 -3.98 -4.69
N ARG A 142 -14.20 -4.68 -3.57
CA ARG A 142 -12.95 -4.87 -2.84
C ARG A 142 -11.96 -5.71 -3.62
N GLU A 143 -12.41 -6.76 -4.30
CA GLU A 143 -11.56 -7.57 -5.19
C GLU A 143 -10.91 -6.71 -6.28
N ILE A 144 -11.69 -5.83 -6.91
CA ILE A 144 -11.18 -4.91 -7.93
C ILE A 144 -10.12 -3.98 -7.33
N TRP A 145 -10.41 -3.36 -6.18
CA TRP A 145 -9.47 -2.45 -5.53
C TRP A 145 -8.20 -3.18 -5.08
N TRP A 146 -8.35 -4.35 -4.46
CA TRP A 146 -7.21 -5.15 -3.99
C TRP A 146 -6.34 -5.63 -5.13
N THR A 147 -6.94 -6.04 -6.24
CA THR A 147 -6.19 -6.41 -7.46
C THR A 147 -5.39 -5.23 -7.99
N ALA A 148 -6.02 -4.05 -8.13
CA ALA A 148 -5.33 -2.86 -8.60
C ALA A 148 -4.21 -2.42 -7.64
N ALA A 149 -4.44 -2.47 -6.34
CA ALA A 149 -3.45 -2.14 -5.32
C ALA A 149 -2.28 -3.13 -5.32
N ALA A 150 -2.55 -4.44 -5.41
CA ALA A 150 -1.53 -5.47 -5.48
C ALA A 150 -0.69 -5.35 -6.77
N ASP A 151 -1.33 -5.16 -7.91
CA ASP A 151 -0.64 -4.98 -9.18
C ASP A 151 0.24 -3.74 -9.19
N SER A 152 -0.23 -2.65 -8.62
CA SER A 152 0.54 -1.41 -8.46
C SER A 152 1.81 -1.62 -7.60
N MET A 153 1.70 -2.36 -6.51
CA MET A 153 2.85 -2.69 -5.66
C MET A 153 3.81 -3.66 -6.34
N ARG A 154 3.29 -4.65 -7.09
CA ARG A 154 4.08 -5.56 -7.90
C ARG A 154 4.91 -4.82 -8.95
N GLU A 155 4.26 -3.94 -9.72
CA GLU A 155 4.94 -3.12 -10.74
C GLU A 155 6.00 -2.20 -10.12
N SER A 156 5.67 -1.53 -9.02
CA SER A 156 6.61 -0.68 -8.30
C SER A 156 7.84 -1.47 -7.85
N PHE A 157 7.65 -2.69 -7.33
CA PHE A 157 8.75 -3.56 -6.94
C PHE A 157 9.61 -3.99 -8.14
N ILE A 158 8.97 -4.38 -9.25
CA ILE A 158 9.69 -4.76 -10.47
C ILE A 158 10.52 -3.59 -11.00
N GLN A 159 9.98 -2.38 -11.01
CA GLN A 159 10.70 -1.18 -11.46
C GLN A 159 11.89 -0.81 -10.56
N SER A 160 11.87 -1.20 -9.29
CA SER A 160 12.98 -0.94 -8.36
C SER A 160 14.27 -1.73 -8.68
N ASN A 161 14.19 -2.71 -9.58
CA ASN A 161 15.31 -3.57 -10.01
C ASN A 161 16.01 -4.36 -8.89
N HIS A 162 15.35 -4.60 -7.77
CA HIS A 162 15.90 -5.45 -6.73
C HIS A 162 16.11 -6.89 -7.23
N HIS A 163 17.24 -7.48 -6.87
CA HIS A 163 17.52 -8.90 -7.13
C HIS A 163 17.03 -9.74 -5.96
N ILE A 164 16.33 -10.83 -6.28
CA ILE A 164 15.82 -11.80 -5.31
C ILE A 164 16.42 -13.15 -5.59
N PHE A 165 17.00 -13.74 -4.57
CA PHE A 165 17.60 -15.08 -4.62
C PHE A 165 16.88 -15.97 -3.62
N ILE A 166 16.33 -17.07 -4.10
CA ILE A 166 15.63 -18.08 -3.33
C ILE A 166 16.27 -19.44 -3.65
N SER A 167 16.82 -20.09 -2.65
CA SER A 167 17.35 -21.46 -2.75
C SER A 167 16.43 -22.46 -2.05
N LYS A 168 15.75 -22.04 -1.01
CA LYS A 168 14.85 -22.87 -0.20
C LYS A 168 13.67 -22.04 0.31
N PRO A 169 12.55 -22.65 0.69
CA PRO A 169 11.36 -21.92 1.13
C PRO A 169 11.61 -20.96 2.29
N GLU A 170 12.49 -21.28 3.22
CA GLU A 170 12.78 -20.43 4.38
C GLU A 170 13.41 -19.09 4.01
N ASP A 171 14.05 -19.00 2.84
CA ASP A 171 14.66 -17.75 2.37
C ASP A 171 13.62 -16.65 2.18
N TRP A 172 12.34 -17.02 1.97
CA TRP A 172 11.23 -16.08 1.89
C TRP A 172 11.03 -15.26 3.16
N ILE A 173 11.39 -15.79 4.32
CA ILE A 173 11.33 -15.04 5.58
C ILE A 173 12.27 -13.83 5.53
N GLN A 174 13.48 -14.02 5.01
CA GLN A 174 14.45 -12.92 4.88
C GLN A 174 14.05 -11.94 3.77
N VAL A 175 13.50 -12.43 2.66
CA VAL A 175 12.95 -11.58 1.60
C VAL A 175 11.82 -10.71 2.14
N ALA A 176 10.88 -11.31 2.87
CA ALA A 176 9.80 -10.57 3.50
C ALA A 176 10.28 -9.59 4.58
N ARG A 177 11.29 -9.96 5.38
CA ARG A 177 11.91 -9.05 6.34
C ARG A 177 12.42 -7.80 5.64
N ARG A 178 13.18 -7.96 4.56
CA ARG A 178 13.78 -6.85 3.81
C ARG A 178 12.74 -5.98 3.10
N HIS A 179 11.75 -6.59 2.44
CA HIS A 179 10.84 -5.88 1.54
C HIS A 179 9.45 -5.59 2.11
N LEU A 180 9.09 -6.20 3.24
CA LEU A 180 7.86 -5.91 3.96
C LEU A 180 8.11 -5.35 5.35
N SER A 181 8.80 -6.11 6.24
CA SER A 181 8.87 -5.75 7.65
C SER A 181 9.61 -4.42 7.86
N GLN A 182 10.71 -4.20 7.16
CA GLN A 182 11.48 -2.95 7.20
C GLN A 182 10.70 -1.73 6.64
N HIS A 183 9.58 -1.98 5.94
CA HIS A 183 8.69 -0.96 5.40
C HIS A 183 7.35 -0.89 6.15
N GLY A 184 7.19 -1.64 7.23
CA GLY A 184 5.94 -1.68 8.00
C GLY A 184 4.77 -2.37 7.29
N LEU A 185 5.03 -3.12 6.21
CA LEU A 185 4.01 -3.80 5.42
C LEU A 185 3.61 -5.17 5.98
N GLY A 186 4.23 -5.62 7.06
CA GLY A 186 3.91 -6.88 7.73
C GLY A 186 5.10 -7.84 7.84
N ALA A 187 4.86 -8.98 8.47
CA ALA A 187 5.88 -10.01 8.69
C ALA A 187 5.32 -11.40 8.42
N LEU A 188 6.14 -12.27 7.83
CA LEU A 188 5.77 -13.68 7.62
C LEU A 188 6.00 -14.49 8.90
N LEU A 189 5.11 -15.45 9.11
CA LEU A 189 5.23 -16.51 10.10
C LEU A 189 5.96 -17.72 9.51
N SER A 190 5.57 -18.12 8.29
CA SER A 190 6.12 -19.30 7.63
C SER A 190 6.06 -19.18 6.10
N ALA A 191 6.90 -19.96 5.44
CA ALA A 191 6.90 -20.16 4.00
C ALA A 191 6.98 -21.67 3.73
N THR A 192 6.10 -22.19 2.87
CA THR A 192 6.00 -23.62 2.57
C THR A 192 5.89 -23.84 1.08
N SER A 193 6.76 -24.68 0.50
CA SER A 193 6.67 -25.04 -0.90
C SER A 193 5.37 -25.78 -1.19
N LEU A 194 4.71 -25.43 -2.29
CA LEU A 194 3.49 -26.08 -2.77
C LEU A 194 3.76 -27.12 -3.84
N ASP A 195 4.83 -26.90 -4.63
CA ASP A 195 5.18 -27.76 -5.75
C ASP A 195 6.66 -27.60 -6.14
N ALA A 196 7.14 -28.43 -7.06
CA ALA A 196 8.50 -28.35 -7.59
C ALA A 196 8.73 -27.18 -8.56
N ASN A 197 7.65 -26.49 -8.97
CA ASN A 197 7.68 -25.39 -9.94
C ASN A 197 7.75 -24.01 -9.28
N GLY A 198 8.17 -23.94 -8.02
CA GLY A 198 8.30 -22.68 -7.27
C GLY A 198 7.01 -22.15 -6.69
N GLY A 199 5.94 -22.94 -6.70
CA GLY A 199 4.73 -22.62 -5.97
C GLY A 199 5.02 -22.51 -4.47
N ILE A 200 4.53 -21.45 -3.82
CA ILE A 200 4.83 -21.14 -2.41
C ILE A 200 3.57 -20.68 -1.67
N GLU A 201 3.38 -21.16 -0.46
CA GLU A 201 2.44 -20.61 0.51
C GLU A 201 3.18 -19.79 1.56
N LEU A 202 2.75 -18.56 1.75
CA LEU A 202 3.32 -17.59 2.69
C LEU A 202 2.26 -17.22 3.71
N LYS A 203 2.45 -17.59 4.97
CA LYS A 203 1.55 -17.22 6.06
C LYS A 203 2.07 -16.01 6.79
N PHE A 204 1.20 -15.04 7.02
CA PHE A 204 1.55 -13.83 7.74
C PHE A 204 1.41 -14.03 9.24
N ARG A 205 2.33 -13.45 9.98
CA ARG A 205 2.19 -13.17 11.40
C ARG A 205 1.39 -11.88 11.61
N THR A 206 1.75 -10.87 10.83
CA THR A 206 1.05 -9.58 10.78
C THR A 206 1.03 -9.10 9.34
N ALA A 207 -0.10 -8.59 8.87
CA ALA A 207 -0.22 -7.94 7.58
C ALA A 207 -0.72 -6.50 7.76
N PHE A 208 -0.03 -5.55 7.18
CA PHE A 208 -0.49 -4.16 7.14
C PHE A 208 -1.75 -4.06 6.28
N HIS A 209 -1.68 -4.60 5.07
CA HIS A 209 -2.78 -4.72 4.12
C HIS A 209 -2.51 -5.89 3.17
N PRO A 210 -3.41 -6.89 3.05
CA PRO A 210 -3.14 -8.11 2.28
C PRO A 210 -2.75 -7.85 0.83
N ALA A 211 -3.44 -6.93 0.16
CA ALA A 211 -3.18 -6.61 -1.24
C ALA A 211 -1.81 -5.94 -1.44
N LEU A 212 -1.45 -4.97 -0.59
CA LEU A 212 -0.15 -4.29 -0.70
C LEU A 212 1.01 -5.26 -0.45
N SER A 213 0.92 -6.03 0.63
CA SER A 213 1.93 -7.04 0.96
C SER A 213 2.01 -8.13 -0.09
N GLY A 214 0.86 -8.60 -0.58
CA GLY A 214 0.76 -9.60 -1.64
C GLY A 214 1.40 -9.14 -2.94
N GLY A 215 1.16 -7.89 -3.34
CA GLY A 215 1.76 -7.33 -4.55
C GLY A 215 3.28 -7.26 -4.49
N VAL A 216 3.86 -6.82 -3.36
CA VAL A 216 5.32 -6.83 -3.17
C VAL A 216 5.87 -8.25 -3.26
N LEU A 217 5.25 -9.22 -2.57
CA LEU A 217 5.73 -10.61 -2.58
C LEU A 217 5.57 -11.27 -3.95
N LEU A 218 4.51 -10.95 -4.70
CA LEU A 218 4.37 -11.40 -6.09
C LEU A 218 5.49 -10.83 -6.95
N GLY A 219 5.82 -9.54 -6.83
CA GLY A 219 6.96 -8.93 -7.53
C GLY A 219 8.29 -9.58 -7.15
N CYS A 220 8.50 -9.90 -5.86
CA CYS A 220 9.67 -10.66 -5.41
C CYS A 220 9.73 -12.04 -6.07
N TRP A 221 8.59 -12.73 -6.13
CA TRP A 221 8.50 -14.06 -6.74
C TRP A 221 8.83 -14.03 -8.23
N GLU A 222 8.25 -13.07 -8.97
CA GLU A 222 8.52 -12.90 -10.40
C GLU A 222 9.99 -12.59 -10.68
N ARG A 223 10.63 -11.81 -9.82
CA ARG A 223 12.07 -11.53 -9.91
C ARG A 223 12.92 -12.75 -9.60
N ALA A 224 12.53 -13.57 -8.62
CA ALA A 224 13.26 -14.79 -8.25
C ALA A 224 13.21 -15.84 -9.35
N TYR A 225 12.04 -16.01 -9.99
CA TYR A 225 11.82 -17.10 -10.95
C TYR A 225 11.83 -16.66 -12.42
N GLY A 226 11.91 -15.36 -12.70
CA GLY A 226 11.98 -14.82 -14.07
C GLY A 226 10.73 -15.05 -14.92
N ARG A 227 9.58 -15.19 -14.31
CA ARG A 227 8.30 -15.49 -14.98
C ARG A 227 7.11 -14.90 -14.23
N ASN A 228 5.98 -14.73 -14.92
CA ASN A 228 4.77 -14.19 -14.32
C ASN A 228 4.14 -15.16 -13.33
N GLY A 229 3.73 -14.64 -12.20
CA GLY A 229 3.02 -15.35 -11.14
C GLY A 229 1.53 -15.02 -11.11
N ARG A 230 0.76 -15.85 -10.40
CA ARG A 230 -0.59 -15.55 -9.94
C ARG A 230 -0.63 -15.59 -8.44
N LEU A 231 -1.44 -14.72 -7.86
CA LEU A 231 -1.60 -14.52 -6.44
C LEU A 231 -2.99 -14.97 -6.00
N GLU A 232 -3.04 -15.91 -5.05
CA GLU A 232 -4.25 -16.30 -4.35
C GLU A 232 -4.10 -15.87 -2.90
N CYS A 233 -5.03 -15.08 -2.38
CA CYS A 233 -5.05 -14.67 -0.99
C CYS A 233 -6.22 -15.34 -0.26
N ASP A 234 -5.89 -16.11 0.75
CA ASP A 234 -6.86 -16.64 1.69
C ASP A 234 -6.84 -15.79 2.96
N PHE A 235 -7.92 -15.05 3.15
CA PHE A 235 -8.07 -14.08 4.22
C PHE A 235 -9.16 -14.55 5.18
N SER A 236 -8.78 -14.75 6.43
CA SER A 236 -9.70 -14.99 7.54
C SER A 236 -9.41 -13.99 8.66
N ALA A 237 -10.34 -13.86 9.61
CA ALA A 237 -10.20 -12.97 10.76
C ALA A 237 -8.90 -13.17 11.56
N GLN A 238 -8.30 -14.34 11.49
CA GLN A 238 -7.13 -14.67 12.31
C GLN A 238 -5.83 -14.91 11.52
N THR A 239 -5.93 -15.13 10.20
CA THR A 239 -4.75 -15.44 9.37
C THR A 239 -4.86 -14.88 7.96
N VAL A 240 -3.74 -14.45 7.43
CA VAL A 240 -3.58 -14.14 6.01
C VAL A 240 -2.57 -15.12 5.43
N ALA A 241 -3.00 -15.87 4.45
CA ALA A 241 -2.15 -16.78 3.69
C ALA A 241 -2.15 -16.37 2.21
N LEU A 242 -0.99 -16.21 1.63
CA LEU A 242 -0.81 -15.97 0.21
C LEU A 242 -0.26 -17.24 -0.44
N ARG A 243 -0.83 -17.62 -1.58
CA ARG A 243 -0.27 -18.64 -2.45
C ARG A 243 0.15 -17.99 -3.75
N ILE A 244 1.41 -18.15 -4.11
CA ILE A 244 1.95 -17.64 -5.37
C ILE A 244 2.37 -18.85 -6.20
N ARG A 245 1.93 -18.88 -7.45
CA ARG A 245 2.22 -19.95 -8.41
C ARG A 245 2.51 -19.36 -9.78
N PRO A 246 3.16 -20.12 -10.69
CA PRO A 246 3.26 -19.70 -12.09
C PRO A 246 1.89 -19.41 -12.69
N SER A 247 1.76 -18.34 -13.47
CA SER A 247 0.52 -17.98 -14.16
C SER A 247 0.19 -19.00 -15.28
N ARG A 248 1.21 -19.67 -15.84
CA ARG A 248 1.04 -20.75 -16.82
C ARG A 248 1.68 -22.02 -16.27
N ALA A 249 0.99 -23.15 -16.43
CA ALA A 249 1.59 -24.45 -16.16
C ALA A 249 2.83 -24.63 -17.07
N ILE A 250 3.91 -25.11 -16.48
CA ILE A 250 5.06 -25.56 -17.28
C ILE A 250 4.60 -26.85 -17.93
N ALA A 251 4.65 -26.92 -19.26
CA ALA A 251 4.49 -28.20 -19.96
C ALA A 251 5.69 -29.07 -19.56
N ASP A 252 5.39 -30.24 -18.99
CA ASP A 252 6.38 -31.27 -18.68
C ASP A 252 7.02 -31.80 -19.97
#